data_2ea75646c0fd123dbcea08f3f1a7af64
#
_entry.id   2ea75646c0fd123dbcea08f3f1a7af64
#
_cell.length_a   1.000
_cell.length_b   1.000
_cell.length_c   1.000
_cell.angle_alpha   90.00
_cell.angle_beta   90.00
_cell.angle_gamma   90.00
#
_symmetry.space_group_name_H-M   'P 1'
#
loop_
_entity.id
_entity.type
_entity.pdbx_description
1 polymer ?
#
loop_
_entity_poly.entity_id
_entity_poly.type
_entity_poly.pdbx_seq_one_letter_code
_entity_poly.pdbx_strand_id
1 'polypeptide(L)'
;MDYRFARTRFGSQKPNFGRKLHAWLELFRLPNLLTVPGDALMGACLASLLCDQEVSGWVLLGVGLCVLLLYGMGLVQNDWVDMSDDRYQRPERPLPSKRISTSQAALAFFICLAGGILIAFCNGQRVLIAALLLTALIWSYNLFLKKRYYVGAICMGLCRGVSLLVGASAVGWHIGIVPVFLGLTAYIYFVTLFAEGENRRQVPDGKVFLPLACFFAAGLLNLPILLYYYRRISLTSQLLAAFCFVLALLAAGAAALRVYNRSVRGEEMRHFIGALLRALLPWQACWLVLSEGAWTVVAMLILLQLWPLTILLNREFSQS
;
A
#
# COMPACT_ATOMS: atom_id res chain seq x y z
N MET A 1 43.87 31.28 22.54
CA MET A 1 42.83 30.84 21.61
C MET A 1 42.03 29.76 22.29
N ASP A 2 40.90 30.17 22.94
CA ASP A 2 40.06 29.31 23.74
C ASP A 2 39.01 28.65 22.89
N TYR A 3 39.13 27.35 22.66
CA TYR A 3 38.09 26.53 22.06
C TYR A 3 37.12 26.05 23.16
N ARG A 4 36.11 26.84 23.48
CA ARG A 4 34.96 26.38 24.28
C ARG A 4 34.06 25.56 23.41
N PHE A 5 34.15 24.22 23.51
CA PHE A 5 33.15 23.29 23.02
C PHE A 5 31.81 23.56 23.72
N ALA A 6 30.86 24.11 22.96
CA ALA A 6 29.49 24.20 23.42
C ALA A 6 28.91 22.77 23.50
N ARG A 7 28.95 22.16 24.69
CA ARG A 7 28.15 20.99 25.03
C ARG A 7 26.67 21.42 25.01
N THR A 8 25.99 21.28 23.92
CA THR A 8 24.52 21.29 23.88
C THR A 8 24.03 20.15 24.79
N ARG A 9 23.51 20.53 25.96
CA ARG A 9 22.80 19.65 26.90
C ARG A 9 21.59 19.07 26.15
N PHE A 10 21.70 17.87 25.64
CA PHE A 10 20.54 17.03 25.37
C PHE A 10 19.95 16.65 26.72
N GLY A 11 19.05 17.48 27.24
CA GLY A 11 18.25 17.15 28.41
C GLY A 11 17.44 15.92 28.11
N SER A 12 17.52 14.88 28.93
CA SER A 12 16.68 13.69 28.91
C SER A 12 15.25 14.10 29.27
N GLN A 13 14.54 14.70 28.34
CA GLN A 13 13.10 14.89 28.46
C GLN A 13 12.46 13.50 28.38
N LYS A 14 11.75 13.10 29.44
CA LYS A 14 10.92 11.89 29.41
C LYS A 14 10.08 11.90 28.16
N PRO A 15 10.03 10.81 27.40
CA PRO A 15 9.28 10.76 26.14
C PRO A 15 7.81 11.04 26.45
N ASN A 16 7.31 12.17 25.97
CA ASN A 16 5.88 12.49 26.03
C ASN A 16 5.17 11.44 25.17
N PHE A 17 4.10 10.82 25.67
CA PHE A 17 3.34 9.75 24.97
C PHE A 17 3.02 10.13 23.53
N GLY A 18 2.64 11.37 23.25
CA GLY A 18 2.39 11.86 21.90
C GLY A 18 3.59 11.79 20.96
N ARG A 19 4.80 12.12 21.44
CA ARG A 19 6.03 12.03 20.64
C ARG A 19 6.39 10.58 20.30
N LYS A 20 6.14 9.66 21.22
CA LYS A 20 6.40 8.23 20.99
C LYS A 20 5.40 7.64 20.01
N LEU A 21 4.13 8.00 20.13
CA LEU A 21 3.09 7.60 19.16
C LEU A 21 3.43 8.12 17.76
N HIS A 22 3.79 9.38 17.63
CA HIS A 22 4.20 9.97 16.35
C HIS A 22 5.37 9.19 15.72
N ALA A 23 6.40 8.81 16.50
CA ALA A 23 7.53 8.04 15.99
C ALA A 23 7.09 6.65 15.46
N TRP A 24 6.11 5.99 16.10
CA TRP A 24 5.55 4.73 15.60
C TRP A 24 4.76 4.90 14.30
N LEU A 25 3.94 5.96 14.21
CA LEU A 25 3.16 6.26 13.01
C LEU A 25 4.08 6.61 11.82
N GLU A 26 5.20 7.28 12.09
CA GLU A 26 6.25 7.57 11.12
C GLU A 26 6.94 6.27 10.66
N LEU A 27 7.36 5.39 11.58
CA LEU A 27 7.99 4.10 11.27
C LEU A 27 7.09 3.23 10.39
N PHE A 28 5.79 3.17 10.70
CA PHE A 28 4.81 2.43 9.91
C PHE A 28 4.37 3.15 8.64
N ARG A 29 4.90 4.36 8.35
CA ARG A 29 4.50 5.14 7.16
C ARG A 29 2.98 5.14 6.97
N LEU A 30 2.26 5.50 8.04
CA LEU A 30 0.81 5.32 8.17
C LEU A 30 0.00 5.68 6.92
N PRO A 31 0.23 6.82 6.22
CA PRO A 31 -0.55 7.17 5.03
C PRO A 31 -0.49 6.11 3.92
N ASN A 32 0.68 5.45 3.76
CA ASN A 32 0.88 4.41 2.74
C ASN A 32 0.32 3.06 3.21
N LEU A 33 0.53 2.73 4.50
CA LEU A 33 0.06 1.47 5.10
C LEU A 33 -1.46 1.33 5.01
N LEU A 34 -2.22 2.41 5.16
CA LEU A 34 -3.68 2.41 5.07
C LEU A 34 -4.25 2.00 3.71
N THR A 35 -3.44 2.04 2.64
CA THR A 35 -3.86 1.59 1.30
C THR A 35 -3.71 0.08 1.08
N VAL A 36 -2.99 -0.62 1.96
CA VAL A 36 -2.62 -2.03 1.75
C VAL A 36 -3.77 -3.01 2.01
N PRO A 37 -4.58 -2.86 3.07
CA PRO A 37 -5.72 -3.78 3.30
C PRO A 37 -6.68 -3.85 2.12
N GLY A 38 -6.88 -2.74 1.42
CA GLY A 38 -7.75 -2.67 0.25
C GLY A 38 -7.39 -3.65 -0.87
N ASP A 39 -6.11 -4.04 -1.02
CA ASP A 39 -5.71 -5.05 -2.00
C ASP A 39 -6.30 -6.42 -1.68
N ALA A 40 -6.20 -6.87 -0.42
CA ALA A 40 -6.76 -8.14 0.01
C ALA A 40 -8.30 -8.12 0.01
N LEU A 41 -8.90 -7.02 0.46
CA LEU A 41 -10.35 -6.85 0.40
C LEU A 41 -10.86 -6.94 -1.04
N MET A 42 -10.20 -6.23 -1.96
CA MET A 42 -10.49 -6.28 -3.39
C MET A 42 -10.36 -7.70 -3.96
N GLY A 43 -9.31 -8.42 -3.60
CA GLY A 43 -9.11 -9.81 -4.02
C GLY A 43 -10.20 -10.74 -3.53
N ALA A 44 -10.59 -10.65 -2.26
CA ALA A 44 -11.66 -11.46 -1.67
C ALA A 44 -13.03 -11.15 -2.32
N CYS A 45 -13.36 -9.87 -2.52
CA CYS A 45 -14.62 -9.46 -3.14
C CYS A 45 -14.69 -9.85 -4.62
N LEU A 46 -13.61 -9.69 -5.36
CA LEU A 46 -13.55 -10.12 -6.76
C LEU A 46 -13.69 -11.65 -6.88
N ALA A 47 -13.02 -12.42 -6.01
CA ALA A 47 -13.17 -13.86 -5.96
C ALA A 47 -14.61 -14.28 -5.58
N SER A 48 -15.25 -13.56 -4.66
CA SER A 48 -16.65 -13.76 -4.28
C SER A 48 -17.58 -13.65 -5.48
N LEU A 49 -17.45 -12.56 -6.26
CA LEU A 49 -18.24 -12.36 -7.49
C LEU A 49 -17.99 -13.48 -8.51
N LEU A 50 -16.71 -13.80 -8.77
CA LEU A 50 -16.31 -14.70 -9.87
C LEU A 50 -16.54 -16.18 -9.54
N CYS A 51 -16.52 -16.57 -8.28
CA CYS A 51 -16.76 -17.93 -7.81
C CYS A 51 -18.20 -18.17 -7.32
N ASP A 52 -19.06 -17.15 -7.39
CA ASP A 52 -20.47 -17.20 -6.92
C ASP A 52 -20.55 -17.62 -5.42
N GLN A 53 -19.68 -17.05 -4.59
CA GLN A 53 -19.60 -17.36 -3.15
C GLN A 53 -19.69 -16.09 -2.31
N GLU A 54 -20.49 -16.13 -1.25
CA GLU A 54 -20.55 -15.01 -0.31
C GLU A 54 -19.28 -14.93 0.55
N VAL A 55 -18.80 -13.71 0.75
CA VAL A 55 -17.68 -13.43 1.65
C VAL A 55 -18.19 -12.82 2.95
N SER A 56 -17.84 -13.45 4.08
CA SER A 56 -18.22 -12.94 5.40
C SER A 56 -17.35 -11.73 5.82
N GLY A 57 -17.92 -10.88 6.69
CA GLY A 57 -17.16 -9.76 7.28
C GLY A 57 -15.93 -10.20 8.07
N TRP A 58 -15.96 -11.37 8.68
CA TRP A 58 -14.81 -11.94 9.40
C TRP A 58 -13.67 -12.32 8.48
N VAL A 59 -13.97 -12.87 7.31
CA VAL A 59 -12.95 -13.16 6.27
C VAL A 59 -12.33 -11.86 5.78
N LEU A 60 -13.15 -10.85 5.45
CA LEU A 60 -12.65 -9.53 5.02
C LEU A 60 -11.74 -8.90 6.08
N LEU A 61 -12.19 -8.89 7.35
CA LEU A 61 -11.38 -8.39 8.45
C LEU A 61 -10.06 -9.18 8.59
N GLY A 62 -10.14 -10.52 8.52
CA GLY A 62 -8.98 -11.41 8.66
C GLY A 62 -7.95 -11.16 7.57
N VAL A 63 -8.33 -11.17 6.29
CA VAL A 63 -7.37 -10.96 5.19
C VAL A 63 -6.82 -9.53 5.16
N GLY A 64 -7.64 -8.52 5.49
CA GLY A 64 -7.21 -7.13 5.61
C GLY A 64 -6.17 -6.94 6.72
N LEU A 65 -6.41 -7.49 7.92
CA LEU A 65 -5.47 -7.45 9.03
C LEU A 65 -4.21 -8.27 8.75
N CYS A 66 -4.33 -9.44 8.10
CA CYS A 66 -3.18 -10.26 7.71
C CYS A 66 -2.19 -9.45 6.87
N VAL A 67 -2.64 -8.86 5.76
CA VAL A 67 -1.75 -8.09 4.89
C VAL A 67 -1.25 -6.80 5.55
N LEU A 68 -2.07 -6.15 6.38
CA LEU A 68 -1.67 -4.97 7.16
C LEU A 68 -0.49 -5.29 8.08
N LEU A 69 -0.57 -6.39 8.82
CA LEU A 69 0.48 -6.83 9.73
C LEU A 69 1.74 -7.25 8.97
N LEU A 70 1.62 -8.06 7.90
CA LEU A 70 2.78 -8.48 7.11
C LEU A 70 3.47 -7.29 6.43
N TYR A 71 2.71 -6.31 5.97
CA TYR A 71 3.30 -5.10 5.40
C TYR A 71 3.95 -4.22 6.47
N GLY A 72 3.31 -4.09 7.64
CA GLY A 72 3.88 -3.42 8.82
C GLY A 72 5.20 -4.06 9.26
N MET A 73 5.26 -5.38 9.31
CA MET A 73 6.49 -6.14 9.53
C MET A 73 7.57 -5.75 8.52
N GLY A 74 7.21 -5.68 7.22
CA GLY A 74 8.13 -5.28 6.14
C GLY A 74 8.66 -3.86 6.27
N LEU A 75 7.85 -2.90 6.73
CA LEU A 75 8.27 -1.52 6.97
C LEU A 75 9.28 -1.43 8.11
N VAL A 76 9.02 -2.13 9.22
CA VAL A 76 9.98 -2.20 10.35
C VAL A 76 11.29 -2.85 9.90
N GLN A 77 11.22 -3.95 9.13
CA GLN A 77 12.41 -4.62 8.57
C GLN A 77 13.19 -3.69 7.65
N ASN A 78 12.51 -2.93 6.79
CA ASN A 78 13.14 -2.00 5.87
C ASN A 78 13.99 -0.97 6.62
N ASP A 79 13.41 -0.31 7.61
CA ASP A 79 14.10 0.71 8.40
C ASP A 79 15.20 0.10 9.28
N TRP A 80 15.07 -1.16 9.69
CA TRP A 80 16.12 -1.87 10.43
C TRP A 80 17.32 -2.18 9.54
N VAL A 81 17.08 -2.69 8.33
CA VAL A 81 18.14 -2.99 7.35
C VAL A 81 18.87 -1.70 6.91
N ASP A 82 18.13 -0.59 6.76
CA ASP A 82 18.68 0.70 6.34
C ASP A 82 19.29 1.51 7.50
N MET A 83 19.21 1.05 8.74
CA MET A 83 19.59 1.83 9.92
C MET A 83 21.01 2.38 9.88
N SER A 84 21.97 1.66 9.29
CA SER A 84 23.37 2.13 9.12
C SER A 84 23.45 3.30 8.13
N ASP A 85 22.79 3.19 6.99
CA ASP A 85 22.80 4.20 5.94
C ASP A 85 22.00 5.44 6.39
N ASP A 86 20.87 5.23 7.05
CA ASP A 86 20.00 6.29 7.59
C ASP A 86 20.66 7.09 8.71
N ARG A 87 21.61 6.55 9.48
CA ARG A 87 22.38 7.33 10.47
C ARG A 87 23.13 8.49 9.85
N TYR A 88 23.53 8.36 8.59
CA TYR A 88 24.27 9.41 7.86
C TYR A 88 23.36 10.26 7.00
N GLN A 89 22.37 9.66 6.34
CA GLN A 89 21.53 10.34 5.35
C GLN A 89 20.27 10.95 5.93
N ARG A 90 19.67 10.31 6.97
CA ARG A 90 18.38 10.68 7.56
C ARG A 90 18.39 10.40 9.07
N PRO A 91 19.26 11.10 9.83
CA PRO A 91 19.46 10.84 11.27
C PRO A 91 18.23 11.13 12.13
N GLU A 92 17.26 11.89 11.60
CA GLU A 92 15.99 12.22 12.24
C GLU A 92 14.98 11.05 12.26
N ARG A 93 15.17 10.00 11.45
CA ARG A 93 14.26 8.84 11.41
C ARG A 93 14.14 8.16 12.77
N PRO A 94 13.01 7.44 13.07
CA PRO A 94 12.72 6.87 14.39
C PRO A 94 13.81 5.98 14.96
N LEU A 95 14.41 5.08 14.17
CA LEU A 95 15.45 4.16 14.63
C LEU A 95 16.83 4.82 14.78
N PRO A 96 17.36 5.57 13.80
CA PRO A 96 18.62 6.29 13.94
C PRO A 96 18.63 7.28 15.10
N SER A 97 17.53 8.04 15.26
CA SER A 97 17.37 9.03 16.35
C SER A 97 17.11 8.43 17.73
N LYS A 98 16.94 7.09 17.81
CA LYS A 98 16.59 6.36 19.03
C LYS A 98 15.25 6.77 19.66
N ARG A 99 14.35 7.43 18.91
CA ARG A 99 12.96 7.67 19.36
C ARG A 99 12.21 6.35 19.56
N ILE A 100 12.59 5.31 18.81
CA ILE A 100 12.20 3.91 19.00
C ILE A 100 13.49 3.10 19.17
N SER A 101 13.55 2.25 20.21
CA SER A 101 14.71 1.38 20.40
C SER A 101 14.69 0.20 19.43
N THR A 102 15.88 -0.34 19.10
CA THR A 102 15.98 -1.55 18.24
C THR A 102 15.24 -2.75 18.81
N SER A 103 15.22 -2.90 20.15
CA SER A 103 14.48 -3.98 20.81
C SER A 103 12.96 -3.81 20.66
N GLN A 104 12.45 -2.57 20.73
CA GLN A 104 11.03 -2.29 20.49
C GLN A 104 10.66 -2.54 19.04
N ALA A 105 11.51 -2.16 18.07
CA ALA A 105 11.30 -2.43 16.65
C ALA A 105 11.33 -3.96 16.39
N ALA A 106 12.28 -4.69 16.99
CA ALA A 106 12.34 -6.15 16.89
C ALA A 106 11.06 -6.81 17.42
N LEU A 107 10.57 -6.36 18.59
CA LEU A 107 9.32 -6.88 19.15
C LEU A 107 8.13 -6.61 18.22
N ALA A 108 8.02 -5.39 17.68
CA ALA A 108 6.97 -5.04 16.71
C ALA A 108 7.05 -5.90 15.44
N PHE A 109 8.26 -6.13 14.91
CA PHE A 109 8.51 -7.01 13.77
C PHE A 109 7.96 -8.43 14.04
N PHE A 110 8.32 -9.05 15.17
CA PHE A 110 7.87 -10.40 15.49
C PHE A 110 6.37 -10.47 15.80
N ILE A 111 5.78 -9.47 16.45
CA ILE A 111 4.33 -9.39 16.68
C ILE A 111 3.60 -9.30 15.33
N CYS A 112 4.04 -8.45 14.43
CA CYS A 112 3.43 -8.29 13.12
C CYS A 112 3.58 -9.58 12.27
N LEU A 113 4.75 -10.20 12.26
CA LEU A 113 4.98 -11.45 11.54
C LEU A 113 4.11 -12.57 12.08
N ALA A 114 4.20 -12.84 13.38
CA ALA A 114 3.46 -13.93 14.02
C ALA A 114 1.94 -13.71 13.93
N GLY A 115 1.47 -12.48 14.16
CA GLY A 115 0.07 -12.11 14.04
C GLY A 115 -0.45 -12.30 12.61
N GLY A 116 0.29 -11.81 11.60
CA GLY A 116 -0.09 -11.97 10.19
C GLY A 116 -0.17 -13.43 9.77
N ILE A 117 0.83 -14.25 10.13
CA ILE A 117 0.86 -15.69 9.81
C ILE A 117 -0.24 -16.45 10.57
N LEU A 118 -0.47 -16.14 11.84
CA LEU A 118 -1.54 -16.75 12.62
C LEU A 118 -2.91 -16.47 12.02
N ILE A 119 -3.18 -15.22 11.66
CA ILE A 119 -4.44 -14.84 10.99
C ILE A 119 -4.57 -15.56 9.65
N ALA A 120 -3.50 -15.66 8.86
CA ALA A 120 -3.51 -16.39 7.60
C ALA A 120 -3.82 -17.88 7.82
N PHE A 121 -3.24 -18.51 8.84
CA PHE A 121 -3.50 -19.90 9.21
C PHE A 121 -4.98 -20.11 9.59
N CYS A 122 -5.56 -19.21 10.39
CA CYS A 122 -6.97 -19.27 10.78
C CYS A 122 -7.94 -19.09 9.59
N ASN A 123 -7.52 -18.38 8.53
CA ASN A 123 -8.32 -18.18 7.30
C ASN A 123 -8.15 -19.34 6.28
N GLY A 124 -7.30 -20.31 6.55
CA GLY A 124 -7.16 -21.53 5.75
C GLY A 124 -5.82 -21.68 5.03
N GLN A 125 -5.55 -22.90 4.60
CA GLN A 125 -4.26 -23.29 4.03
C GLN A 125 -3.86 -22.47 2.79
N ARG A 126 -4.81 -22.13 1.91
CA ARG A 126 -4.54 -21.33 0.69
C ARG A 126 -4.10 -19.91 1.06
N VAL A 127 -4.76 -19.31 2.06
CA VAL A 127 -4.40 -17.97 2.57
C VAL A 127 -3.02 -18.01 3.22
N LEU A 128 -2.72 -19.05 3.98
CA LEU A 128 -1.40 -19.25 4.59
C LEU A 128 -0.28 -19.32 3.52
N ILE A 129 -0.49 -20.10 2.45
CA ILE A 129 0.49 -20.21 1.36
C ILE A 129 0.72 -18.83 0.68
N ALA A 130 -0.36 -18.11 0.40
CA ALA A 130 -0.26 -16.76 -0.20
C ALA A 130 0.44 -15.77 0.76
N ALA A 131 0.17 -15.83 2.06
CA ALA A 131 0.80 -15.01 3.08
C ALA A 131 2.29 -15.32 3.26
N LEU A 132 2.68 -16.59 3.20
CA LEU A 132 4.09 -16.99 3.21
C LEU A 132 4.83 -16.51 1.95
N LEU A 133 4.20 -16.58 0.78
CA LEU A 133 4.75 -16.03 -0.45
C LEU A 133 4.92 -14.51 -0.35
N LEU A 134 3.91 -13.79 0.18
CA LEU A 134 4.01 -12.36 0.43
C LEU A 134 5.17 -12.02 1.37
N THR A 135 5.30 -12.76 2.46
CA THR A 135 6.40 -12.60 3.43
C THR A 135 7.76 -12.80 2.76
N ALA A 136 7.90 -13.85 1.95
CA ALA A 136 9.14 -14.13 1.22
C ALA A 136 9.49 -13.02 0.22
N LEU A 137 8.50 -12.45 -0.49
CA LEU A 137 8.70 -11.33 -1.39
C LEU A 137 9.12 -10.06 -0.64
N ILE A 138 8.47 -9.73 0.49
CA ILE A 138 8.83 -8.58 1.33
C ILE A 138 10.27 -8.72 1.83
N TRP A 139 10.66 -9.91 2.29
CA TRP A 139 12.04 -10.16 2.75
C TRP A 139 13.05 -10.05 1.60
N SER A 140 12.73 -10.66 0.45
CA SER A 140 13.58 -10.58 -0.74
C SER A 140 13.78 -9.13 -1.19
N TYR A 141 12.72 -8.33 -1.18
CA TYR A 141 12.79 -6.91 -1.47
C TYR A 141 13.73 -6.19 -0.50
N ASN A 142 13.47 -6.28 0.80
CA ASN A 142 14.19 -5.52 1.80
C ASN A 142 15.67 -5.91 1.91
N LEU A 143 16.00 -7.21 1.79
CA LEU A 143 17.36 -7.71 1.99
C LEU A 143 18.23 -7.63 0.73
N PHE A 144 17.63 -7.85 -0.46
CA PHE A 144 18.44 -8.09 -1.67
C PHE A 144 18.06 -7.21 -2.85
N LEU A 145 16.76 -6.93 -3.08
CA LEU A 145 16.30 -6.45 -4.38
C LEU A 145 16.09 -4.94 -4.43
N LYS A 146 15.84 -4.26 -3.31
CA LYS A 146 15.54 -2.81 -3.27
C LYS A 146 16.62 -1.92 -3.86
N LYS A 147 17.90 -2.37 -3.86
CA LYS A 147 19.02 -1.62 -4.47
C LYS A 147 19.11 -1.83 -5.99
N ARG A 148 18.29 -2.72 -6.57
CA ARG A 148 18.26 -2.99 -8.01
C ARG A 148 17.05 -2.33 -8.66
N TYR A 149 17.27 -1.21 -9.33
CA TYR A 149 16.26 -0.29 -9.85
C TYR A 149 15.00 -0.97 -10.41
N TYR A 150 15.10 -1.75 -11.49
CA TYR A 150 13.93 -2.41 -12.10
C TYR A 150 13.44 -3.63 -11.31
N VAL A 151 14.34 -4.44 -10.79
CA VAL A 151 13.99 -5.68 -10.08
C VAL A 151 13.33 -5.37 -8.75
N GLY A 152 13.81 -4.34 -8.03
CA GLY A 152 13.17 -3.86 -6.81
C GLY A 152 11.76 -3.37 -7.07
N ALA A 153 11.55 -2.58 -8.12
CA ALA A 153 10.23 -2.09 -8.48
C ALA A 153 9.27 -3.23 -8.88
N ILE A 154 9.74 -4.26 -9.62
CA ILE A 154 8.93 -5.46 -9.93
C ILE A 154 8.56 -6.19 -8.63
N CYS A 155 9.51 -6.39 -7.73
CA CYS A 155 9.26 -7.08 -6.46
C CYS A 155 8.24 -6.32 -5.59
N MET A 156 8.33 -4.99 -5.52
CA MET A 156 7.34 -4.16 -4.80
C MET A 156 5.94 -4.28 -5.43
N GLY A 157 5.86 -4.27 -6.76
CA GLY A 157 4.61 -4.51 -7.49
C GLY A 157 4.03 -5.89 -7.15
N LEU A 158 4.86 -6.93 -7.16
CA LEU A 158 4.46 -8.30 -6.80
C LEU A 158 3.99 -8.39 -5.35
N CYS A 159 4.61 -7.69 -4.40
CA CYS A 159 4.13 -7.65 -3.02
C CYS A 159 2.67 -7.17 -2.95
N ARG A 160 2.32 -6.11 -3.69
CA ARG A 160 0.94 -5.61 -3.74
C ARG A 160 0.00 -6.56 -4.49
N GLY A 161 0.45 -7.12 -5.62
CA GLY A 161 -0.31 -8.14 -6.35
C GLY A 161 -0.59 -9.39 -5.51
N VAL A 162 0.41 -9.90 -4.79
CA VAL A 162 0.22 -11.07 -3.90
C VAL A 162 -0.64 -10.72 -2.69
N SER A 163 -0.65 -9.47 -2.20
CA SER A 163 -1.63 -9.02 -1.19
C SER A 163 -3.08 -9.20 -1.67
N LEU A 164 -3.37 -8.91 -2.95
CA LEU A 164 -4.66 -9.23 -3.57
C LEU A 164 -4.93 -10.73 -3.56
N LEU A 165 -3.93 -11.56 -3.90
CA LEU A 165 -4.08 -13.01 -3.90
C LEU A 165 -4.30 -13.60 -2.51
N VAL A 166 -3.76 -12.99 -1.44
CA VAL A 166 -4.08 -13.37 -0.05
C VAL A 166 -5.59 -13.28 0.17
N GLY A 167 -6.22 -12.19 -0.25
CA GLY A 167 -7.66 -12.03 -0.15
C GLY A 167 -8.43 -13.03 -1.02
N ALA A 168 -8.08 -13.14 -2.29
CA ALA A 168 -8.75 -14.06 -3.22
C ALA A 168 -8.68 -15.52 -2.74
N SER A 169 -7.55 -15.93 -2.17
CA SER A 169 -7.31 -17.30 -1.66
C SER A 169 -8.26 -17.69 -0.52
N ALA A 170 -8.85 -16.73 0.17
CA ALA A 170 -9.81 -16.99 1.25
C ALA A 170 -11.19 -17.41 0.73
N VAL A 171 -11.50 -17.08 -0.53
CA VAL A 171 -12.79 -17.37 -1.16
C VAL A 171 -12.61 -18.41 -2.25
N GLY A 172 -11.83 -18.11 -3.28
CA GLY A 172 -11.65 -19.02 -4.41
C GLY A 172 -10.68 -18.47 -5.45
N TRP A 173 -10.46 -19.26 -6.49
CA TRP A 173 -9.61 -18.89 -7.62
C TRP A 173 -10.42 -18.85 -8.91
N HIS A 174 -10.25 -17.77 -9.67
CA HIS A 174 -10.83 -17.64 -11.01
C HIS A 174 -9.86 -16.85 -11.92
N ILE A 175 -9.80 -17.21 -13.20
CA ILE A 175 -8.88 -16.57 -14.16
C ILE A 175 -9.10 -15.05 -14.29
N GLY A 176 -10.32 -14.56 -14.05
CA GLY A 176 -10.65 -13.14 -14.04
C GLY A 176 -9.96 -12.31 -12.96
N ILE A 177 -9.29 -12.95 -12.00
CA ILE A 177 -8.46 -12.26 -11.00
C ILE A 177 -7.14 -11.79 -11.62
N VAL A 178 -6.65 -12.49 -12.63
CA VAL A 178 -5.32 -12.23 -13.23
C VAL A 178 -5.17 -10.83 -13.81
N PRO A 179 -6.12 -10.26 -14.57
CA PRO A 179 -5.97 -8.90 -15.09
C PRO A 179 -5.86 -7.83 -13.99
N VAL A 180 -6.60 -7.99 -12.88
CA VAL A 180 -6.55 -7.06 -11.74
C VAL A 180 -5.23 -7.22 -10.98
N PHE A 181 -4.77 -8.45 -10.78
CA PHE A 181 -3.46 -8.76 -10.21
C PHE A 181 -2.33 -8.11 -11.02
N LEU A 182 -2.33 -8.30 -12.36
CA LEU A 182 -1.31 -7.73 -13.25
C LEU A 182 -1.39 -6.20 -13.27
N GLY A 183 -2.60 -5.64 -13.32
CA GLY A 183 -2.83 -4.19 -13.32
C GLY A 183 -2.31 -3.54 -12.04
N LEU A 184 -2.60 -4.13 -10.86
CA LEU A 184 -2.09 -3.65 -9.57
C LEU A 184 -0.57 -3.78 -9.49
N THR A 185 -0.03 -4.91 -9.91
CA THR A 185 1.42 -5.16 -9.94
C THR A 185 2.14 -4.13 -10.82
N ALA A 186 1.65 -3.91 -12.04
CA ALA A 186 2.20 -2.93 -12.97
C ALA A 186 2.04 -1.49 -12.47
N TYR A 187 0.89 -1.17 -11.87
CA TYR A 187 0.66 0.14 -11.25
C TYR A 187 1.72 0.46 -10.21
N ILE A 188 1.92 -0.42 -9.25
CA ILE A 188 2.90 -0.23 -8.18
C ILE A 188 4.33 -0.26 -8.71
N TYR A 189 4.61 -1.07 -9.72
CA TYR A 189 5.90 -1.04 -10.41
C TYR A 189 6.24 0.37 -10.91
N PHE A 190 5.34 1.03 -11.64
CA PHE A 190 5.59 2.39 -12.13
C PHE A 190 5.66 3.42 -11.01
N VAL A 191 4.80 3.32 -9.99
CA VAL A 191 4.86 4.21 -8.81
C VAL A 191 6.22 4.07 -8.11
N THR A 192 6.75 2.85 -7.98
CA THR A 192 8.06 2.60 -7.35
C THR A 192 9.21 3.15 -8.20
N LEU A 193 9.14 3.04 -9.52
CA LEU A 193 10.15 3.66 -10.42
C LEU A 193 10.21 5.17 -10.25
N PHE A 194 9.08 5.85 -10.07
CA PHE A 194 9.08 7.29 -9.79
C PHE A 194 9.66 7.60 -8.42
N ALA A 195 9.42 6.76 -7.41
CA ALA A 195 9.96 6.94 -6.07
C ALA A 195 11.50 6.84 -6.03
N GLU A 196 12.10 5.96 -6.83
CA GLU A 196 13.56 5.85 -6.92
C GLU A 196 14.24 7.09 -7.55
N GLY A 197 13.50 7.82 -8.39
CA GLY A 197 13.97 9.08 -9.02
C GLY A 197 13.71 10.34 -8.17
N GLU A 198 13.05 10.23 -7.04
CA GLU A 198 12.51 11.36 -6.26
C GLU A 198 13.57 12.39 -5.85
N ASN A 199 14.77 11.96 -5.50
CA ASN A 199 15.84 12.86 -5.01
C ASN A 199 16.55 13.66 -6.13
N ARG A 200 16.20 13.44 -7.39
CA ARG A 200 16.80 14.13 -8.55
C ARG A 200 15.82 15.14 -9.10
N ARG A 201 16.34 16.32 -9.46
CA ARG A 201 15.55 17.27 -10.26
C ARG A 201 15.33 16.66 -11.65
N GLN A 202 14.07 16.52 -12.04
CA GLN A 202 13.70 15.87 -13.30
C GLN A 202 12.52 16.58 -13.97
N VAL A 203 12.38 16.40 -15.27
CA VAL A 203 11.23 16.83 -16.05
C VAL A 203 10.50 15.56 -16.48
N PRO A 204 9.44 15.16 -15.77
CA PRO A 204 8.70 13.95 -16.12
C PRO A 204 8.05 14.07 -17.50
N ASP A 205 8.23 13.05 -18.31
CA ASP A 205 7.62 12.91 -19.64
C ASP A 205 6.25 12.19 -19.58
N GLY A 206 5.75 11.74 -20.74
CA GLY A 206 4.49 11.02 -20.84
C GLY A 206 4.38 9.74 -20.01
N LYS A 207 5.50 9.21 -19.47
CA LYS A 207 5.49 8.00 -18.62
C LYS A 207 4.72 8.18 -17.32
N VAL A 208 4.50 9.43 -16.86
CA VAL A 208 3.69 9.71 -15.67
C VAL A 208 2.23 9.24 -15.80
N PHE A 209 1.77 8.97 -17.03
CA PHE A 209 0.43 8.42 -17.30
C PHE A 209 0.40 6.89 -17.30
N LEU A 210 1.54 6.19 -17.19
CA LEU A 210 1.55 4.73 -17.19
C LEU A 210 0.78 4.10 -16.02
N PRO A 211 0.80 4.64 -14.77
CA PRO A 211 -0.08 4.13 -13.72
C PRO A 211 -1.56 4.22 -14.09
N LEU A 212 -1.99 5.34 -14.69
CA LEU A 212 -3.37 5.50 -15.17
C LEU A 212 -3.73 4.45 -16.22
N ALA A 213 -2.82 4.18 -17.17
CA ALA A 213 -3.00 3.16 -18.20
C ALA A 213 -3.14 1.76 -17.57
N CYS A 214 -2.46 1.45 -16.47
CA CYS A 214 -2.61 0.17 -15.76
C CYS A 214 -4.03 -0.02 -15.19
N PHE A 215 -4.62 1.01 -14.58
CA PHE A 215 -6.00 0.96 -14.10
C PHE A 215 -6.98 0.73 -15.24
N PHE A 216 -6.82 1.49 -16.34
CA PHE A 216 -7.67 1.38 -17.50
C PHE A 216 -7.55 -0.01 -18.16
N ALA A 217 -6.34 -0.51 -18.32
CA ALA A 217 -6.09 -1.84 -18.91
C ALA A 217 -6.69 -2.96 -18.07
N ALA A 218 -6.55 -2.91 -16.73
CA ALA A 218 -7.15 -3.89 -15.83
C ALA A 218 -8.69 -3.90 -15.95
N GLY A 219 -9.32 -2.73 -16.04
CA GLY A 219 -10.76 -2.60 -16.27
C GLY A 219 -11.19 -3.15 -17.64
N LEU A 220 -10.48 -2.78 -18.70
CA LEU A 220 -10.77 -3.21 -20.06
C LEU A 220 -10.64 -4.74 -20.24
N LEU A 221 -9.58 -5.33 -19.69
CA LEU A 221 -9.34 -6.78 -19.75
C LEU A 221 -10.40 -7.58 -18.96
N ASN A 222 -11.02 -6.98 -17.95
CA ASN A 222 -12.13 -7.60 -17.21
C ASN A 222 -13.50 -7.31 -17.82
N LEU A 223 -13.60 -6.43 -18.82
CA LEU A 223 -14.90 -6.05 -19.40
C LEU A 223 -15.74 -7.24 -19.89
N PRO A 224 -15.19 -8.25 -20.59
CA PRO A 224 -15.99 -9.42 -21.00
C PRO A 224 -16.60 -10.17 -19.80
N ILE A 225 -15.85 -10.29 -18.72
CA ILE A 225 -16.31 -10.95 -17.49
C ILE A 225 -17.38 -10.10 -16.81
N LEU A 226 -17.18 -8.80 -16.71
CA LEU A 226 -18.16 -7.88 -16.12
C LEU A 226 -19.46 -7.87 -16.94
N LEU A 227 -19.39 -7.94 -18.26
CA LEU A 227 -20.56 -8.07 -19.15
C LEU A 227 -21.29 -9.40 -18.94
N TYR A 228 -20.58 -10.49 -18.68
CA TYR A 228 -21.19 -11.78 -18.35
C TYR A 228 -21.97 -11.73 -17.03
N TYR A 229 -21.42 -11.09 -15.99
CA TYR A 229 -22.05 -10.94 -14.69
C TYR A 229 -23.02 -9.73 -14.61
N TYR A 230 -23.12 -8.90 -15.65
CA TYR A 230 -23.88 -7.65 -15.70
C TYR A 230 -25.31 -7.78 -15.15
N ARG A 231 -26.03 -8.84 -15.56
CA ARG A 231 -27.44 -9.06 -15.13
C ARG A 231 -27.57 -9.50 -13.66
N ARG A 232 -26.47 -9.94 -13.06
CA ARG A 232 -26.46 -10.39 -11.65
C ARG A 232 -26.10 -9.26 -10.67
N ILE A 233 -25.48 -8.21 -11.18
CA ILE A 233 -25.06 -7.06 -10.38
C ILE A 233 -26.14 -5.99 -10.48
N SER A 234 -26.59 -5.47 -9.32
CA SER A 234 -27.60 -4.41 -9.28
C SER A 234 -27.11 -3.14 -10.01
N LEU A 235 -28.05 -2.38 -10.57
CA LEU A 235 -27.71 -1.12 -11.24
C LEU A 235 -27.00 -0.15 -10.28
N THR A 236 -27.39 -0.14 -9.01
CA THR A 236 -26.73 0.69 -7.99
C THR A 236 -25.27 0.33 -7.82
N SER A 237 -24.93 -0.96 -7.72
CA SER A 237 -23.54 -1.43 -7.59
C SER A 237 -22.73 -1.14 -8.85
N GLN A 238 -23.33 -1.28 -10.04
CA GLN A 238 -22.68 -0.92 -11.30
C GLN A 238 -22.35 0.57 -11.37
N LEU A 239 -23.30 1.44 -11.01
CA LEU A 239 -23.10 2.89 -11.00
C LEU A 239 -22.05 3.32 -9.97
N LEU A 240 -22.08 2.73 -8.76
CA LEU A 240 -21.06 2.99 -7.73
C LEU A 240 -19.68 2.52 -8.16
N ALA A 241 -19.57 1.34 -8.77
CA ALA A 241 -18.31 0.83 -9.30
C ALA A 241 -17.76 1.76 -10.39
N ALA A 242 -18.61 2.16 -11.36
CA ALA A 242 -18.25 3.10 -12.40
C ALA A 242 -17.79 4.45 -11.81
N PHE A 243 -18.52 4.98 -10.83
CA PHE A 243 -18.15 6.21 -10.13
C PHE A 243 -16.77 6.08 -9.47
N CYS A 244 -16.53 5.04 -8.70
CA CYS A 244 -15.25 4.79 -8.02
C CYS A 244 -14.11 4.63 -9.05
N PHE A 245 -14.37 3.93 -10.16
CA PHE A 245 -13.38 3.74 -11.23
C PHE A 245 -13.01 5.08 -11.89
N VAL A 246 -14.00 5.87 -12.28
CA VAL A 246 -13.78 7.21 -12.86
C VAL A 246 -13.04 8.11 -11.86
N LEU A 247 -13.41 8.05 -10.58
CA LEU A 247 -12.75 8.81 -9.53
C LEU A 247 -11.26 8.45 -9.41
N ALA A 248 -10.93 7.14 -9.48
CA ALA A 248 -9.54 6.67 -9.48
C ALA A 248 -8.75 7.20 -10.69
N LEU A 249 -9.36 7.14 -11.90
CA LEU A 249 -8.76 7.65 -13.12
C LEU A 249 -8.53 9.16 -13.05
N LEU A 250 -9.51 9.93 -12.56
CA LEU A 250 -9.39 11.38 -12.40
C LEU A 250 -8.32 11.74 -11.37
N ALA A 251 -8.25 11.02 -10.25
CA ALA A 251 -7.25 11.25 -9.21
C ALA A 251 -5.82 11.00 -9.72
N ALA A 252 -5.59 9.86 -10.40
CA ALA A 252 -4.29 9.52 -10.97
C ALA A 252 -3.93 10.46 -12.13
N GLY A 253 -4.89 10.78 -13.01
CA GLY A 253 -4.72 11.68 -14.14
C GLY A 253 -4.40 13.11 -13.68
N ALA A 254 -5.14 13.64 -12.70
CA ALA A 254 -4.86 14.96 -12.13
C ALA A 254 -3.48 15.04 -11.47
N ALA A 255 -3.05 13.95 -10.81
CA ALA A 255 -1.71 13.87 -10.24
C ALA A 255 -0.64 13.92 -11.35
N ALA A 256 -0.81 13.14 -12.42
CA ALA A 256 0.11 13.10 -13.56
C ALA A 256 0.21 14.45 -14.27
N LEU A 257 -0.93 15.12 -14.53
CA LEU A 257 -0.97 16.44 -15.19
C LEU A 257 -0.23 17.54 -14.41
N ARG A 258 -0.18 17.43 -13.07
CA ARG A 258 0.52 18.44 -12.23
C ARG A 258 2.03 18.42 -12.42
N VAL A 259 2.61 17.28 -12.78
CA VAL A 259 4.06 17.08 -12.92
C VAL A 259 4.52 16.96 -14.38
N TYR A 260 3.60 16.69 -15.30
CA TYR A 260 3.90 16.48 -16.72
C TYR A 260 4.58 17.71 -17.35
N ASN A 261 5.69 17.49 -18.01
CA ASN A 261 6.52 18.52 -18.68
C ASN A 261 6.91 19.74 -17.80
N ARG A 262 6.97 19.54 -16.48
CA ARG A 262 7.41 20.57 -15.53
C ARG A 262 8.68 20.12 -14.83
N SER A 263 9.57 21.07 -14.52
CA SER A 263 10.73 20.77 -13.68
C SER A 263 10.25 20.62 -12.24
N VAL A 264 10.22 19.37 -11.75
CA VAL A 264 9.79 19.05 -10.39
C VAL A 264 10.97 18.82 -9.45
N ARG A 265 10.80 19.18 -8.18
CA ARG A 265 11.74 18.92 -7.09
C ARG A 265 11.32 17.65 -6.34
N GLY A 266 12.21 17.14 -5.46
CA GLY A 266 11.93 15.93 -4.69
C GLY A 266 10.64 15.97 -3.89
N GLU A 267 10.30 17.12 -3.27
CA GLU A 267 9.04 17.28 -2.52
C GLU A 267 7.80 17.16 -3.43
N GLU A 268 7.82 17.80 -4.59
CA GLU A 268 6.73 17.72 -5.58
C GLU A 268 6.56 16.28 -6.08
N MET A 269 7.69 15.55 -6.26
CA MET A 269 7.68 14.15 -6.64
C MET A 269 7.09 13.27 -5.52
N ARG A 270 7.42 13.50 -4.25
CA ARG A 270 6.79 12.82 -3.10
C ARG A 270 5.29 13.04 -3.07
N HIS A 271 4.83 14.28 -3.30
CA HIS A 271 3.40 14.59 -3.38
C HIS A 271 2.71 13.86 -4.53
N PHE A 272 3.35 13.77 -5.69
CA PHE A 272 2.86 13.01 -6.84
C PHE A 272 2.73 11.53 -6.51
N ILE A 273 3.78 10.88 -5.97
CA ILE A 273 3.77 9.48 -5.56
C ILE A 273 2.67 9.22 -4.53
N GLY A 274 2.57 10.08 -3.51
CA GLY A 274 1.51 9.98 -2.50
C GLY A 274 0.11 10.13 -3.09
N ALA A 275 -0.09 10.96 -4.12
CA ALA A 275 -1.36 11.10 -4.81
C ALA A 275 -1.72 9.83 -5.61
N LEU A 276 -0.74 9.22 -6.29
CA LEU A 276 -0.93 7.94 -6.96
C LEU A 276 -1.30 6.84 -5.96
N LEU A 277 -0.59 6.71 -4.83
CA LEU A 277 -0.93 5.72 -3.81
C LEU A 277 -2.35 5.90 -3.26
N ARG A 278 -2.82 7.14 -3.09
CA ARG A 278 -4.20 7.43 -2.68
C ARG A 278 -5.24 7.08 -3.75
N ALA A 279 -4.89 7.19 -5.03
CA ALA A 279 -5.78 6.81 -6.13
C ALA A 279 -6.10 5.30 -6.15
N LEU A 280 -5.33 4.47 -5.44
CA LEU A 280 -5.65 3.06 -5.21
C LEU A 280 -6.95 2.89 -4.41
N LEU A 281 -7.25 3.75 -3.44
CA LEU A 281 -8.42 3.59 -2.58
C LEU A 281 -9.75 3.55 -3.35
N PRO A 282 -10.07 4.54 -4.23
CA PRO A 282 -11.26 4.43 -5.06
C PRO A 282 -11.16 3.31 -6.10
N TRP A 283 -9.97 2.97 -6.62
CA TRP A 283 -9.82 1.84 -7.52
C TRP A 283 -10.11 0.50 -6.83
N GLN A 284 -9.62 0.30 -5.62
CA GLN A 284 -9.96 -0.87 -4.80
C GLN A 284 -11.46 -0.90 -4.50
N ALA A 285 -12.05 0.24 -4.11
CA ALA A 285 -13.46 0.35 -3.80
C ALA A 285 -14.37 -0.06 -4.97
N CYS A 286 -13.99 0.23 -6.23
CA CYS A 286 -14.80 -0.14 -7.39
C CYS A 286 -14.96 -1.67 -7.52
N TRP A 287 -13.97 -2.46 -7.17
CA TRP A 287 -14.05 -3.92 -7.22
C TRP A 287 -14.80 -4.52 -6.04
N LEU A 288 -14.75 -3.86 -4.87
CA LEU A 288 -15.45 -4.33 -3.67
C LEU A 288 -16.97 -4.32 -3.86
N VAL A 289 -17.50 -3.24 -4.41
CA VAL A 289 -18.95 -3.04 -4.51
C VAL A 289 -19.62 -4.02 -5.48
N LEU A 290 -18.87 -4.58 -6.43
CA LEU A 290 -19.40 -5.53 -7.42
C LEU A 290 -19.83 -6.87 -6.82
N SER A 291 -19.36 -7.25 -5.63
CA SER A 291 -19.75 -8.48 -4.96
C SER A 291 -21.05 -8.39 -4.16
N GLU A 292 -21.65 -7.19 -4.06
CA GLU A 292 -23.01 -6.93 -3.49
C GLU A 292 -23.25 -7.39 -2.04
N GLY A 293 -22.25 -7.80 -1.31
CA GLY A 293 -22.38 -8.16 0.09
C GLY A 293 -22.52 -6.92 1.00
N ALA A 294 -23.32 -7.01 2.06
CA ALA A 294 -23.44 -5.91 3.03
C ALA A 294 -22.08 -5.50 3.61
N TRP A 295 -21.21 -6.45 3.92
CA TRP A 295 -19.86 -6.20 4.45
C TRP A 295 -18.91 -5.60 3.41
N THR A 296 -19.13 -5.89 2.12
CA THR A 296 -18.31 -5.32 1.04
C THR A 296 -18.64 -3.85 0.81
N VAL A 297 -19.92 -3.46 0.97
CA VAL A 297 -20.35 -2.05 0.96
C VAL A 297 -19.73 -1.30 2.15
N VAL A 298 -19.77 -1.88 3.35
CA VAL A 298 -19.13 -1.28 4.53
C VAL A 298 -17.61 -1.11 4.29
N ALA A 299 -16.93 -2.13 3.77
CA ALA A 299 -15.51 -2.06 3.46
C ALA A 299 -15.20 -0.99 2.40
N MET A 300 -16.02 -0.88 1.35
CA MET A 300 -15.94 0.18 0.34
C MET A 300 -16.04 1.57 0.98
N LEU A 301 -17.04 1.79 1.84
CA LEU A 301 -17.21 3.08 2.51
C LEU A 301 -16.03 3.43 3.39
N ILE A 302 -15.46 2.46 4.11
CA ILE A 302 -14.25 2.65 4.91
C ILE A 302 -13.08 3.08 4.01
N LEU A 303 -12.83 2.38 2.89
CA LEU A 303 -11.75 2.74 1.96
C LEU A 303 -11.92 4.15 1.40
N LEU A 304 -13.14 4.55 1.03
CA LEU A 304 -13.39 5.90 0.53
C LEU A 304 -13.17 6.97 1.62
N GLN A 305 -13.50 6.68 2.88
CA GLN A 305 -13.22 7.60 4.00
C GLN A 305 -11.73 7.68 4.34
N LEU A 306 -10.95 6.63 4.10
CA LEU A 306 -9.51 6.68 4.25
C LEU A 306 -8.85 7.66 3.27
N TRP A 307 -9.48 7.96 2.13
CA TRP A 307 -8.90 8.88 1.14
C TRP A 307 -8.67 10.30 1.70
N PRO A 308 -9.69 11.04 2.20
CA PRO A 308 -9.44 12.34 2.83
C PRO A 308 -8.55 12.24 4.07
N LEU A 309 -8.68 11.16 4.85
CA LEU A 309 -7.84 10.93 6.02
C LEU A 309 -6.35 10.83 5.64
N THR A 310 -6.01 10.08 4.59
CA THR A 310 -4.62 9.97 4.13
C THR A 310 -4.07 11.28 3.57
N ILE A 311 -4.91 12.19 3.05
CA ILE A 311 -4.49 13.53 2.64
C ILE A 311 -4.08 14.36 3.88
N LEU A 312 -4.88 14.30 4.94
CA LEU A 312 -4.58 15.01 6.20
C LEU A 312 -3.30 14.46 6.85
N LEU A 313 -3.20 13.14 6.97
CA LEU A 313 -2.03 12.48 7.54
C LEU A 313 -0.75 12.77 6.74
N ASN A 314 -0.84 12.82 5.41
CA ASN A 314 0.34 13.10 4.59
C ASN A 314 0.90 14.53 4.80
N ARG A 315 0.07 15.50 5.19
CA ARG A 315 0.53 16.84 5.54
C ARG A 315 1.36 16.87 6.83
N GLU A 316 1.06 15.99 7.77
CA GLU A 316 1.79 15.91 9.05
C GLU A 316 3.07 15.06 8.94
N PHE A 317 3.04 13.99 8.13
CA PHE A 317 4.14 13.03 8.01
C PHE A 317 5.05 13.26 6.80
N SER A 318 4.74 14.19 5.89
CA SER A 318 5.61 14.54 4.75
C SER A 318 6.77 15.48 5.13
N GLN A 319 6.78 15.98 6.35
CA GLN A 319 7.84 16.86 6.87
C GLN A 319 8.94 16.10 7.62
N SER A 320 8.82 14.78 7.77
CA SER A 320 9.77 13.92 8.49
C SER A 320 10.56 13.01 7.54
#